data_3cc55668e0e74814af1c51904e686631
#
_entry.id   3cc55668e0e74814af1c51904e686631
#
_cell.length_a   1.000
_cell.length_b   1.000
_cell.length_c   1.000
_cell.angle_alpha   90.00
_cell.angle_beta   90.00
_cell.angle_gamma   90.00
#
_symmetry.space_group_name_H-M   'P 1'
#
loop_
_entity.id
_entity.type
_entity.pdbx_description
1 polymer ?
#
loop_
_entity_poly.entity_id
_entity_poly.type
_entity_poly.pdbx_seq_one_letter_code
_entity_poly.pdbx_strand_id
1 'polypeptide(L)'
;MAEICILMVPSLRSSMEKAASLIVEFDYDVVFLNFPYNLQSIVSRYTAGQMILNHFLAIIKTQHLIPEPVNSWLYLNQPLLERLPTLGNKAKIFCYRDVDNFHLSMETASKIASLTLKVNVTERIDVEEWIQTIKQPINHNITSLEAEFIGSRAEGKSLCIAGLLGWKLADHIRKFSHKVSVRCIEKQYIMKPLETLELLLENRKLTRQKAEQLIKEHATFIRDYVLNTKNIDEAYFTWIKRHKILNLNAKI
;
A
#
# COMPACT_ATOMS: atom_id res chain seq x y z
N MET A 1 26.12 -9.33 3.61
CA MET A 1 24.79 -9.99 3.76
C MET A 1 23.99 -9.19 4.75
N ALA A 2 22.81 -8.71 4.39
CA ALA A 2 21.93 -7.93 5.25
C ALA A 2 20.76 -8.78 5.79
N GLU A 3 20.16 -8.36 6.92
CA GLU A 3 18.88 -8.85 7.41
C GLU A 3 17.78 -7.89 7.00
N ILE A 4 16.90 -8.33 6.11
CA ILE A 4 15.83 -7.47 5.56
C ILE A 4 14.47 -7.94 6.12
N CYS A 5 13.76 -7.05 6.80
CA CYS A 5 12.38 -7.28 7.20
C CYS A 5 11.45 -6.57 6.22
N ILE A 6 10.65 -7.34 5.47
CA ILE A 6 9.55 -6.80 4.66
C ILE A 6 8.33 -6.65 5.57
N LEU A 7 7.97 -5.42 5.88
CA LEU A 7 6.80 -5.09 6.69
C LEU A 7 5.60 -4.82 5.78
N MET A 8 4.68 -5.76 5.72
CA MET A 8 3.43 -5.59 4.98
C MET A 8 2.47 -4.72 5.78
N VAL A 9 2.09 -3.60 5.20
CA VAL A 9 1.21 -2.59 5.80
C VAL A 9 -0.05 -2.46 4.95
N PRO A 10 -1.24 -2.82 5.48
CA PRO A 10 -2.50 -2.55 4.81
C PRO A 10 -2.74 -1.06 4.56
N SER A 11 -3.54 -0.73 3.54
CA SER A 11 -3.89 0.65 3.19
C SER A 11 -4.90 1.24 4.20
N LEU A 12 -4.46 1.38 5.45
CA LEU A 12 -5.14 2.03 6.57
C LEU A 12 -4.16 2.99 7.26
N ARG A 13 -4.65 4.16 7.66
CA ARG A 13 -3.86 5.15 8.39
C ARG A 13 -3.36 4.57 9.73
N SER A 14 -4.23 3.88 10.46
CA SER A 14 -3.88 3.23 11.73
C SER A 14 -2.78 2.17 11.60
N SER A 15 -2.74 1.44 10.47
CA SER A 15 -1.66 0.50 10.18
C SER A 15 -0.35 1.22 9.88
N MET A 16 -0.41 2.36 9.19
CA MET A 16 0.76 3.19 8.93
C MET A 16 1.29 3.87 10.19
N GLU A 17 0.41 4.25 11.14
CA GLU A 17 0.80 4.75 12.47
C GLU A 17 1.62 3.72 13.25
N LYS A 18 1.19 2.46 13.24
CA LYS A 18 1.95 1.35 13.84
C LYS A 18 3.30 1.13 13.16
N ALA A 19 3.33 1.18 11.81
CA ALA A 19 4.58 1.05 11.06
C ALA A 19 5.53 2.21 11.36
N ALA A 20 5.03 3.43 11.44
CA ALA A 20 5.80 4.62 11.79
C ALA A 20 6.39 4.54 13.21
N SER A 21 5.65 3.98 14.19
CA SER A 21 6.15 3.73 15.53
C SER A 21 7.29 2.70 15.53
N LEU A 22 7.13 1.58 14.79
CA LEU A 22 8.17 0.55 14.68
C LEU A 22 9.49 1.09 14.11
N ILE A 23 9.43 2.00 13.13
CA ILE A 23 10.63 2.60 12.54
C ILE A 23 11.44 3.38 13.57
N VAL A 24 10.77 4.02 14.51
CA VAL A 24 11.42 4.84 15.56
C VAL A 24 11.89 4.00 16.74
N GLU A 25 11.15 2.94 17.08
CA GLU A 25 11.44 2.07 18.22
C GLU A 25 12.65 1.15 18.01
N PHE A 26 12.93 0.76 16.76
CA PHE A 26 13.99 -0.17 16.44
C PHE A 26 15.12 0.52 15.66
N ASP A 27 16.36 0.14 15.97
CA ASP A 27 17.55 0.61 15.26
C ASP A 27 17.69 -0.17 13.95
N TYR A 28 17.36 0.50 12.84
CA TYR A 28 17.60 0.04 11.47
C TYR A 28 18.75 0.85 10.86
N ASP A 29 19.62 0.16 10.11
CA ASP A 29 20.67 0.81 9.33
C ASP A 29 20.09 1.42 8.05
N VAL A 30 19.07 0.77 7.48
CA VAL A 30 18.39 1.20 6.24
C VAL A 30 16.88 1.03 6.36
N VAL A 31 16.14 2.03 5.88
CA VAL A 31 14.68 1.99 5.74
C VAL A 31 14.29 2.26 4.29
N PHE A 32 13.60 1.30 3.69
CA PHE A 32 13.03 1.43 2.34
C PHE A 32 11.55 1.80 2.45
N LEU A 33 11.20 2.96 1.90
CA LEU A 33 9.84 3.49 1.87
C LEU A 33 9.14 3.11 0.58
N ASN A 34 7.88 2.71 0.68
CA ASN A 34 7.02 2.43 -0.47
C ASN A 34 6.57 3.73 -1.17
N PHE A 35 7.53 4.61 -1.44
CA PHE A 35 7.36 5.89 -2.11
C PHE A 35 8.02 5.84 -3.49
N PRO A 36 7.50 6.58 -4.48
CA PRO A 36 8.11 6.65 -5.78
C PRO A 36 9.49 7.34 -5.70
N TYR A 37 10.43 6.85 -6.52
CA TYR A 37 11.85 7.25 -6.46
C TYR A 37 12.07 8.75 -6.71
N ASN A 38 11.19 9.41 -7.46
CA ASN A 38 11.27 10.86 -7.67
C ASN A 38 11.12 11.68 -6.38
N LEU A 39 10.66 11.09 -5.28
CA LEU A 39 10.62 11.72 -3.96
C LEU A 39 11.95 11.61 -3.20
N GLN A 40 12.93 10.83 -3.66
CA GLN A 40 14.15 10.54 -2.90
C GLN A 40 14.86 11.80 -2.40
N SER A 41 15.07 12.78 -3.28
CA SER A 41 15.81 14.01 -2.94
C SER A 41 15.12 14.82 -1.85
N ILE A 42 13.80 15.02 -1.96
CA ILE A 42 13.05 15.80 -0.98
C ILE A 42 12.85 15.04 0.34
N VAL A 43 12.68 13.71 0.28
CA VAL A 43 12.61 12.86 1.48
C VAL A 43 13.93 12.91 2.24
N SER A 44 15.08 12.81 1.57
CA SER A 44 16.40 12.91 2.21
C SER A 44 16.60 14.25 2.92
N ARG A 45 16.27 15.36 2.27
CA ARG A 45 16.36 16.70 2.85
C ARG A 45 15.39 16.88 4.03
N TYR A 46 14.18 16.36 3.92
CA TYR A 46 13.18 16.42 4.97
C TYR A 46 13.60 15.61 6.20
N THR A 47 14.08 14.39 6.00
CA THR A 47 14.59 13.52 7.07
C THR A 47 15.80 14.13 7.77
N ALA A 48 16.68 14.80 7.03
CA ALA A 48 17.83 15.52 7.58
C ALA A 48 17.45 16.83 8.33
N GLY A 49 16.16 17.14 8.45
CA GLY A 49 15.69 18.36 9.12
C GLY A 49 15.94 19.66 8.34
N GLN A 50 16.30 19.58 7.06
CA GLN A 50 16.60 20.74 6.19
C GLN A 50 15.33 21.45 5.69
N MET A 51 14.16 20.90 5.93
CA MET A 51 12.87 21.52 5.63
C MET A 51 11.77 21.04 6.60
N ILE A 52 10.75 21.87 6.77
CA ILE A 52 9.54 21.55 7.54
C ILE A 52 8.53 20.80 6.67
N LEU A 53 7.59 20.08 7.30
CA LEU A 53 6.55 19.28 6.62
C LEU A 53 5.75 20.12 5.61
N ASN A 54 5.33 21.33 5.97
CA ASN A 54 4.54 22.17 5.06
C ASN A 54 5.30 22.52 3.77
N HIS A 55 6.61 22.76 3.85
CA HIS A 55 7.43 23.01 2.66
C HIS A 55 7.59 21.74 1.82
N PHE A 56 7.83 20.59 2.45
CA PHE A 56 7.84 19.27 1.80
C PHE A 56 6.55 19.02 1.01
N LEU A 57 5.38 19.23 1.65
CA LEU A 57 4.08 19.07 1.00
C LEU A 57 3.83 20.06 -0.14
N ALA A 58 4.29 21.30 0.01
CA ALA A 58 4.21 22.29 -1.06
C ALA A 58 4.99 21.85 -2.31
N ILE A 59 6.21 21.34 -2.14
CA ILE A 59 7.04 20.83 -3.26
C ILE A 59 6.34 19.66 -3.97
N ILE A 60 5.80 18.69 -3.22
CA ILE A 60 5.06 17.56 -3.82
C ILE A 60 3.94 18.05 -4.73
N LYS A 61 3.16 19.02 -4.25
CA LYS A 61 2.01 19.57 -4.99
C LYS A 61 2.43 20.40 -6.20
N THR A 62 3.39 21.33 -6.01
CA THR A 62 3.79 22.25 -7.08
C THR A 62 4.57 21.59 -8.21
N GLN A 63 5.31 20.52 -7.90
CA GLN A 63 6.07 19.75 -8.88
C GLN A 63 5.34 18.50 -9.37
N HIS A 64 4.10 18.30 -8.96
CA HIS A 64 3.29 17.13 -9.33
C HIS A 64 4.02 15.79 -9.16
N LEU A 65 4.80 15.66 -8.08
CA LEU A 65 5.61 14.45 -7.82
C LEU A 65 4.77 13.23 -7.47
N ILE A 66 3.55 13.46 -7.00
CA ILE A 66 2.50 12.45 -6.75
C ILE A 66 1.30 12.82 -7.62
N PRO A 67 0.70 11.88 -8.36
CA PRO A 67 -0.52 12.11 -9.11
C PRO A 67 -1.70 12.51 -8.21
N GLU A 68 -2.64 13.26 -8.76
CA GLU A 68 -3.89 13.55 -8.04
C GLU A 68 -4.77 12.29 -7.92
N PRO A 69 -5.55 12.15 -6.82
CA PRO A 69 -5.64 13.09 -5.70
C PRO A 69 -4.55 12.88 -4.64
N VAL A 70 -3.62 13.81 -4.53
CA VAL A 70 -2.50 13.79 -3.56
C VAL A 70 -2.99 13.62 -2.12
N ASN A 71 -4.17 14.17 -1.80
CA ASN A 71 -4.71 14.13 -0.43
C ASN A 71 -4.95 12.70 0.08
N SER A 72 -5.32 11.74 -0.78
CA SER A 72 -5.50 10.35 -0.38
C SER A 72 -4.17 9.70 0.00
N TRP A 73 -3.12 9.96 -0.77
CA TRP A 73 -1.78 9.50 -0.48
C TRP A 73 -1.24 10.12 0.82
N LEU A 74 -1.47 11.44 1.02
CA LEU A 74 -1.08 12.15 2.23
C LEU A 74 -1.79 11.61 3.45
N TYR A 75 -3.10 11.39 3.37
CA TYR A 75 -3.87 10.83 4.48
C TYR A 75 -3.27 9.52 5.01
N LEU A 76 -2.90 8.62 4.12
CA LEU A 76 -2.32 7.33 4.49
C LEU A 76 -0.88 7.46 5.02
N ASN A 77 -0.06 8.32 4.42
CA ASN A 77 1.37 8.37 4.69
C ASN A 77 1.78 9.45 5.70
N GLN A 78 0.86 10.34 6.09
CA GLN A 78 1.15 11.41 7.06
C GLN A 78 1.77 10.89 8.36
N PRO A 79 1.30 9.80 9.01
CA PRO A 79 1.92 9.31 10.24
C PRO A 79 3.39 8.93 10.06
N LEU A 80 3.73 8.36 8.90
CA LEU A 80 5.09 8.02 8.56
C LEU A 80 5.93 9.28 8.30
N LEU A 81 5.41 10.22 7.50
CA LEU A 81 6.08 11.50 7.22
C LEU A 81 6.40 12.27 8.49
N GLU A 82 5.48 12.34 9.45
CA GLU A 82 5.69 13.03 10.72
C GLU A 82 6.82 12.42 11.57
N ARG A 83 7.12 11.13 11.39
CA ARG A 83 8.19 10.44 12.12
C ARG A 83 9.55 10.45 11.42
N LEU A 84 9.60 10.65 10.09
CA LEU A 84 10.86 10.62 9.34
C LEU A 84 11.95 11.57 9.90
N PRO A 85 11.66 12.82 10.32
CA PRO A 85 12.69 13.70 10.86
C PRO A 85 13.31 13.19 12.18
N THR A 86 12.59 12.35 12.93
CA THR A 86 13.11 11.77 14.18
C THR A 86 14.20 10.73 13.94
N LEU A 87 14.29 10.19 12.74
CA LEU A 87 15.36 9.27 12.35
C LEU A 87 16.67 10.02 12.09
N GLY A 88 16.60 11.27 11.60
CA GLY A 88 17.78 12.07 11.32
C GLY A 88 18.79 11.30 10.44
N ASN A 89 20.03 11.22 10.95
CA ASN A 89 21.11 10.47 10.28
C ASN A 89 21.28 9.04 10.85
N LYS A 90 20.35 8.54 11.66
CA LYS A 90 20.45 7.21 12.28
C LYS A 90 20.28 6.08 11.29
N ALA A 91 19.45 6.29 10.25
CA ALA A 91 19.19 5.31 9.20
C ALA A 91 19.31 5.95 7.82
N LYS A 92 19.82 5.19 6.85
CA LYS A 92 19.73 5.57 5.44
C LYS A 92 18.29 5.34 4.95
N ILE A 93 17.69 6.32 4.28
CA ILE A 93 16.30 6.23 3.82
C ILE A 93 16.25 6.22 2.30
N PHE A 94 15.57 5.23 1.74
CA PHE A 94 15.40 5.06 0.31
C PHE A 94 13.92 4.97 -0.08
N CYS A 95 13.53 5.71 -1.13
CA CYS A 95 12.28 5.53 -1.86
C CYS A 95 12.51 4.51 -2.97
N TYR A 96 11.77 3.39 -2.98
CA TYR A 96 12.13 2.29 -3.87
C TYR A 96 11.15 2.03 -5.01
N ARG A 97 9.95 2.65 -4.98
CA ARG A 97 8.94 2.41 -6.00
C ARG A 97 9.34 3.03 -7.33
N ASP A 98 9.14 2.24 -8.39
CA ASP A 98 9.21 2.74 -9.76
C ASP A 98 8.17 3.84 -9.99
N VAL A 99 8.57 4.95 -10.62
CA VAL A 99 7.73 6.14 -10.79
C VAL A 99 6.56 5.87 -11.74
N ASP A 100 6.84 5.27 -12.89
CA ASP A 100 5.81 5.02 -13.91
C ASP A 100 4.78 4.01 -13.41
N ASN A 101 5.25 2.95 -12.74
CA ASN A 101 4.34 1.98 -12.12
C ASN A 101 3.52 2.58 -10.98
N PHE A 102 4.10 3.49 -10.20
CA PHE A 102 3.35 4.21 -9.17
C PHE A 102 2.24 5.05 -9.78
N HIS A 103 2.54 5.81 -10.84
CA HIS A 103 1.55 6.61 -11.58
C HIS A 103 0.45 5.73 -12.17
N LEU A 104 0.83 4.64 -12.83
CA LEU A 104 -0.12 3.67 -13.40
C LEU A 104 -1.03 3.05 -12.31
N SER A 105 -0.49 2.78 -11.12
CA SER A 105 -1.29 2.29 -9.99
C SER A 105 -2.32 3.32 -9.52
N MET A 106 -1.98 4.61 -9.51
CA MET A 106 -2.91 5.70 -9.16
C MET A 106 -4.00 5.88 -10.23
N GLU A 107 -3.64 5.82 -11.51
CA GLU A 107 -4.62 5.85 -12.61
C GLU A 107 -5.58 4.66 -12.55
N THR A 108 -5.05 3.47 -12.25
CA THR A 108 -5.84 2.26 -12.06
C THR A 108 -6.83 2.42 -10.91
N ALA A 109 -6.41 3.00 -9.78
CA ALA A 109 -7.30 3.29 -8.66
C ALA A 109 -8.44 4.23 -9.07
N SER A 110 -8.17 5.24 -9.89
CA SER A 110 -9.19 6.16 -10.42
C SER A 110 -10.17 5.46 -11.36
N LYS A 111 -9.68 4.56 -12.23
CA LYS A 111 -10.55 3.73 -13.09
C LYS A 111 -11.43 2.78 -12.27
N ILE A 112 -10.88 2.14 -11.26
CA ILE A 112 -11.63 1.27 -10.32
C ILE A 112 -12.72 2.08 -9.61
N ALA A 113 -12.45 3.31 -9.16
CA ALA A 113 -13.45 4.17 -8.56
C ALA A 113 -14.62 4.47 -9.53
N SER A 114 -14.32 4.74 -10.80
CA SER A 114 -15.32 4.95 -11.86
C SER A 114 -16.15 3.70 -12.12
N LEU A 115 -15.51 2.52 -12.21
CA LEU A 115 -16.19 1.23 -12.35
C LEU A 115 -17.09 0.92 -11.15
N THR A 116 -16.62 1.24 -9.94
CA THR A 116 -17.40 1.08 -8.70
C THR A 116 -18.66 1.94 -8.72
N LEU A 117 -18.54 3.20 -9.14
CA LEU A 117 -19.69 4.09 -9.31
C LEU A 117 -20.67 3.53 -10.36
N LYS A 118 -20.18 3.07 -11.50
CA LYS A 118 -21.00 2.44 -12.56
C LYS A 118 -21.79 1.25 -12.01
N VAL A 119 -21.15 0.37 -11.22
CA VAL A 119 -21.84 -0.78 -10.60
C VAL A 119 -22.91 -0.29 -9.60
N ASN A 120 -22.61 0.70 -8.76
CA ASN A 120 -23.56 1.20 -7.76
C ASN A 120 -24.79 1.91 -8.38
N VAL A 121 -24.64 2.49 -9.57
CA VAL A 121 -25.74 3.21 -10.26
C VAL A 121 -26.54 2.26 -11.18
N THR A 122 -25.86 1.34 -11.89
CA THR A 122 -26.49 0.54 -12.92
C THR A 122 -26.78 -0.90 -12.52
N GLU A 123 -26.22 -1.34 -11.42
CA GLU A 123 -26.21 -2.75 -10.94
C GLU A 123 -25.57 -3.74 -11.94
N ARG A 124 -24.97 -3.24 -13.03
CA ARG A 124 -24.31 -4.05 -14.05
C ARG A 124 -22.83 -4.19 -13.77
N ILE A 125 -22.32 -5.42 -13.87
CA ILE A 125 -20.91 -5.75 -13.65
C ILE A 125 -20.34 -6.31 -14.95
N ASP A 126 -19.35 -5.64 -15.50
CA ASP A 126 -18.49 -6.18 -16.55
C ASP A 126 -17.22 -6.73 -15.90
N VAL A 127 -17.23 -8.02 -15.59
CA VAL A 127 -16.13 -8.70 -14.92
C VAL A 127 -14.82 -8.60 -15.70
N GLU A 128 -14.91 -8.64 -17.05
CA GLU A 128 -13.72 -8.58 -17.90
C GLU A 128 -13.06 -7.20 -17.85
N GLU A 129 -13.87 -6.13 -17.93
CA GLU A 129 -13.40 -4.74 -17.78
C GLU A 129 -12.67 -4.54 -16.44
N TRP A 130 -13.22 -5.09 -15.34
CA TRP A 130 -12.59 -5.05 -14.02
C TRP A 130 -11.25 -5.79 -13.98
N ILE A 131 -11.21 -7.03 -14.48
CA ILE A 131 -10.01 -7.85 -14.49
C ILE A 131 -8.90 -7.20 -15.33
N GLN A 132 -9.23 -6.68 -16.49
CA GLN A 132 -8.27 -5.97 -17.35
C GLN A 132 -7.72 -4.72 -16.68
N THR A 133 -8.59 -3.93 -16.02
CA THR A 133 -8.18 -2.74 -15.29
C THR A 133 -7.22 -3.08 -14.15
N ILE A 134 -7.52 -4.08 -13.34
CA ILE A 134 -6.67 -4.49 -12.22
C ILE A 134 -5.33 -5.07 -12.69
N LYS A 135 -5.29 -5.74 -13.84
CA LYS A 135 -4.05 -6.32 -14.39
C LYS A 135 -3.06 -5.29 -14.95
N GLN A 136 -3.51 -4.09 -15.32
CA GLN A 136 -2.66 -3.09 -15.96
C GLN A 136 -1.34 -2.78 -15.19
N PRO A 137 -1.35 -2.58 -13.86
CA PRO A 137 -0.12 -2.32 -13.10
C PRO A 137 0.70 -3.57 -12.77
N ILE A 138 0.22 -4.78 -13.11
CA ILE A 138 0.93 -6.02 -12.80
C ILE A 138 2.01 -6.28 -13.86
N ASN A 139 3.14 -5.62 -13.67
CA ASN A 139 4.34 -5.89 -14.46
C ASN A 139 5.37 -6.63 -13.59
N HIS A 140 5.56 -7.93 -13.83
CA HIS A 140 6.49 -8.75 -13.07
C HIS A 140 7.94 -8.25 -13.12
N ASN A 141 8.35 -7.58 -14.20
CA ASN A 141 9.68 -7.01 -14.32
C ASN A 141 9.92 -5.88 -13.32
N ILE A 142 8.89 -5.07 -13.04
CA ILE A 142 9.01 -3.93 -12.11
C ILE A 142 9.27 -4.42 -10.69
N THR A 143 8.55 -5.44 -10.21
CA THR A 143 8.82 -6.04 -8.88
C THR A 143 10.25 -6.56 -8.79
N SER A 144 10.81 -7.10 -9.88
CA SER A 144 12.21 -7.53 -9.93
C SER A 144 13.17 -6.37 -9.83
N LEU A 145 12.91 -5.26 -10.53
CA LEU A 145 13.74 -4.03 -10.48
C LEU A 145 13.70 -3.37 -9.09
N GLU A 146 12.52 -3.27 -8.50
CA GLU A 146 12.37 -2.79 -7.12
C GLU A 146 13.13 -3.67 -6.12
N ALA A 147 13.07 -4.99 -6.28
CA ALA A 147 13.81 -5.94 -5.45
C ALA A 147 15.33 -5.85 -5.64
N GLU A 148 15.81 -5.62 -6.86
CA GLU A 148 17.22 -5.39 -7.17
C GLU A 148 17.69 -4.07 -6.53
N PHE A 149 16.89 -3.01 -6.61
CA PHE A 149 17.17 -1.74 -5.97
C PHE A 149 17.34 -1.91 -4.44
N ILE A 150 16.43 -2.65 -3.79
CA ILE A 150 16.48 -2.92 -2.36
C ILE A 150 17.68 -3.83 -2.04
N GLY A 151 17.83 -4.94 -2.74
CA GLY A 151 18.91 -5.90 -2.51
C GLY A 151 20.30 -5.29 -2.65
N SER A 152 20.52 -4.40 -3.62
CA SER A 152 21.81 -3.75 -3.83
C SER A 152 22.17 -2.69 -2.77
N ARG A 153 21.19 -2.17 -2.02
CA ARG A 153 21.36 -1.09 -1.03
C ARG A 153 21.13 -1.51 0.42
N ALA A 154 20.65 -2.74 0.63
CA ALA A 154 20.42 -3.25 1.97
C ALA A 154 21.75 -3.49 2.69
N GLU A 155 21.85 -2.98 3.91
CA GLU A 155 22.98 -3.11 4.82
C GLU A 155 22.47 -3.52 6.19
N GLY A 156 23.26 -4.20 6.99
CA GLY A 156 22.97 -4.53 8.39
C GLY A 156 21.54 -4.99 8.61
N LYS A 157 20.82 -4.29 9.45
CA LYS A 157 19.38 -4.46 9.70
C LYS A 157 18.59 -3.49 8.83
N SER A 158 17.88 -4.00 7.84
CA SER A 158 17.10 -3.22 6.90
C SER A 158 15.60 -3.47 7.06
N LEU A 159 14.80 -2.41 7.05
CA LEU A 159 13.33 -2.48 7.03
C LEU A 159 12.81 -2.02 5.66
N CYS A 160 11.91 -2.78 5.08
CA CYS A 160 11.21 -2.39 3.86
C CYS A 160 9.70 -2.32 4.12
N ILE A 161 9.11 -1.13 4.04
CA ILE A 161 7.66 -0.96 4.10
C ILE A 161 7.08 -1.35 2.74
N ALA A 162 6.12 -2.28 2.74
CA ALA A 162 5.47 -2.76 1.53
C ALA A 162 3.96 -2.86 1.71
N GLY A 163 3.21 -2.89 0.62
CA GLY A 163 1.79 -3.23 0.64
C GLY A 163 1.53 -4.71 0.92
N LEU A 164 0.28 -5.14 0.83
CA LEU A 164 -0.14 -6.52 1.13
C LEU A 164 0.49 -7.58 0.23
N LEU A 165 1.00 -7.22 -0.94
CA LEU A 165 1.74 -8.11 -1.84
C LEU A 165 3.27 -8.10 -1.61
N GLY A 166 3.73 -7.55 -0.48
CA GLY A 166 5.15 -7.48 -0.11
C GLY A 166 5.88 -8.83 -0.05
N TRP A 167 5.16 -9.93 0.11
CA TRP A 167 5.72 -11.28 0.04
C TRP A 167 6.35 -11.60 -1.33
N LYS A 168 5.81 -11.05 -2.43
CA LYS A 168 6.42 -11.19 -3.77
C LYS A 168 7.75 -10.47 -3.87
N LEU A 169 7.79 -9.25 -3.34
CA LEU A 169 9.03 -8.49 -3.26
C LEU A 169 10.08 -9.27 -2.49
N ALA A 170 9.69 -9.90 -1.35
CA ALA A 170 10.56 -10.76 -0.56
C ALA A 170 11.12 -11.95 -1.37
N ASP A 171 10.28 -12.61 -2.20
CA ASP A 171 10.71 -13.75 -3.02
C ASP A 171 11.78 -13.34 -4.05
N HIS A 172 11.69 -12.15 -4.60
CA HIS A 172 12.72 -11.62 -5.50
C HIS A 172 13.99 -11.21 -4.73
N ILE A 173 13.87 -10.54 -3.57
CA ILE A 173 15.02 -10.10 -2.77
C ILE A 173 15.84 -11.29 -2.24
N ARG A 174 15.22 -12.41 -1.92
CA ARG A 174 15.92 -13.64 -1.49
C ARG A 174 16.96 -14.13 -2.49
N LYS A 175 16.83 -13.80 -3.78
CA LYS A 175 17.80 -14.14 -4.83
C LYS A 175 19.15 -13.43 -4.67
N PHE A 176 19.20 -12.36 -3.87
CA PHE A 176 20.42 -11.55 -3.62
C PHE A 176 21.20 -12.01 -2.38
N SER A 177 20.98 -13.23 -1.90
CA SER A 177 21.71 -13.82 -0.76
C SER A 177 21.58 -13.04 0.57
N HIS A 178 20.46 -12.33 0.75
CA HIS A 178 20.10 -11.70 2.02
C HIS A 178 19.22 -12.61 2.87
N LYS A 179 19.24 -12.40 4.18
CA LYS A 179 18.28 -13.01 5.10
C LYS A 179 16.99 -12.18 5.07
N VAL A 180 15.91 -12.70 4.46
CA VAL A 180 14.67 -11.98 4.26
C VAL A 180 13.55 -12.58 5.11
N SER A 181 12.96 -11.77 5.98
CA SER A 181 11.74 -12.09 6.73
C SER A 181 10.56 -11.26 6.21
N VAL A 182 9.35 -11.80 6.36
CA VAL A 182 8.12 -11.10 6.00
C VAL A 182 7.23 -11.03 7.24
N ARG A 183 6.75 -9.85 7.56
CA ARG A 183 5.88 -9.61 8.70
C ARG A 183 4.70 -8.75 8.29
N CYS A 184 3.49 -9.13 8.69
CA CYS A 184 2.33 -8.23 8.57
C CYS A 184 2.23 -7.38 9.85
N ILE A 185 2.03 -6.08 9.71
CA ILE A 185 1.86 -5.16 10.86
C ILE A 185 0.58 -5.48 11.63
N GLU A 186 -0.46 -5.90 10.93
CA GLU A 186 -1.73 -6.31 11.51
C GLU A 186 -1.79 -7.84 11.63
N LYS A 187 -1.80 -8.37 12.85
CA LYS A 187 -1.88 -9.83 13.09
C LYS A 187 -3.19 -10.46 12.60
N GLN A 188 -4.28 -9.70 12.61
CA GLN A 188 -5.63 -10.15 12.26
C GLN A 188 -6.27 -9.19 11.27
N TYR A 189 -5.63 -9.01 10.10
CA TYR A 189 -6.19 -8.21 9.03
C TYR A 189 -7.17 -9.02 8.20
N ILE A 190 -8.39 -8.53 8.03
CA ILE A 190 -9.36 -9.08 7.10
C ILE A 190 -9.29 -8.26 5.82
N MET A 191 -8.91 -8.89 4.72
CA MET A 191 -8.78 -8.21 3.44
C MET A 191 -10.11 -7.64 2.97
N LYS A 192 -10.10 -6.41 2.49
CA LYS A 192 -11.24 -5.79 1.82
C LYS A 192 -11.56 -6.56 0.53
N PRO A 193 -12.81 -6.49 0.02
CA PRO A 193 -13.19 -7.28 -1.16
C PRO A 193 -12.29 -7.04 -2.38
N LEU A 194 -11.88 -5.79 -2.65
CA LEU A 194 -10.95 -5.46 -3.74
C LEU A 194 -9.56 -6.10 -3.53
N GLU A 195 -9.02 -6.03 -2.33
CA GLU A 195 -7.72 -6.64 -2.00
C GLU A 195 -7.76 -8.16 -2.15
N THR A 196 -8.91 -8.78 -1.81
CA THR A 196 -9.13 -10.21 -2.03
C THR A 196 -9.20 -10.54 -3.52
N LEU A 197 -9.87 -9.70 -4.30
CA LEU A 197 -9.96 -9.84 -5.76
C LEU A 197 -8.57 -9.77 -6.41
N GLU A 198 -7.76 -8.77 -6.04
CA GLU A 198 -6.38 -8.61 -6.50
C GLU A 198 -5.51 -9.82 -6.15
N LEU A 199 -5.59 -10.30 -4.90
CA LEU A 199 -4.83 -11.46 -4.44
C LEU A 199 -5.20 -12.75 -5.20
N LEU A 200 -6.50 -13.00 -5.42
CA LEU A 200 -6.96 -14.19 -6.15
C LEU A 200 -6.59 -14.11 -7.63
N LEU A 201 -6.67 -12.93 -8.23
CA LEU A 201 -6.25 -12.68 -9.60
C LEU A 201 -4.77 -12.97 -9.78
N GLU A 202 -3.95 -12.46 -8.87
CA GLU A 202 -2.51 -12.63 -8.86
C GLU A 202 -2.09 -14.10 -8.71
N ASN A 203 -2.79 -14.84 -7.84
CA ASN A 203 -2.52 -16.26 -7.62
C ASN A 203 -3.15 -17.17 -8.68
N ARG A 204 -3.77 -16.61 -9.74
CA ARG A 204 -4.48 -17.34 -10.80
C ARG A 204 -5.57 -18.29 -10.26
N LYS A 205 -6.17 -17.95 -9.12
CA LYS A 205 -7.24 -18.72 -8.44
C LYS A 205 -8.62 -18.08 -8.58
N LEU A 206 -8.75 -17.04 -9.40
CA LEU A 206 -9.98 -16.29 -9.56
C LEU A 206 -10.90 -16.97 -10.58
N THR A 207 -12.10 -17.35 -10.15
CA THR A 207 -13.20 -17.74 -11.06
C THR A 207 -14.04 -16.52 -11.41
N ARG A 208 -14.73 -16.55 -12.56
CA ARG A 208 -15.63 -15.46 -12.99
C ARG A 208 -16.70 -15.17 -11.93
N GLN A 209 -17.35 -16.21 -11.40
CA GLN A 209 -18.38 -16.07 -10.36
C GLN A 209 -17.82 -15.41 -9.09
N LYS A 210 -16.62 -15.82 -8.65
CA LYS A 210 -15.97 -15.22 -7.48
C LYS A 210 -15.56 -13.78 -7.72
N ALA A 211 -15.10 -13.44 -8.95
CA ALA A 211 -14.83 -12.07 -9.34
C ALA A 211 -16.08 -11.19 -9.23
N GLU A 212 -17.19 -11.63 -9.85
CA GLU A 212 -18.46 -10.90 -9.81
C GLU A 212 -18.94 -10.67 -8.37
N GLN A 213 -18.88 -11.68 -7.52
CA GLN A 213 -19.20 -11.57 -6.10
C GLN A 213 -18.35 -10.51 -5.41
N LEU A 214 -17.02 -10.56 -5.57
CA LEU A 214 -16.10 -9.63 -4.91
C LEU A 214 -16.24 -8.20 -5.42
N ILE A 215 -16.52 -8.01 -6.70
CA ILE A 215 -16.82 -6.69 -7.29
C ILE A 215 -18.09 -6.11 -6.65
N LYS A 216 -19.15 -6.91 -6.54
CA LYS A 216 -20.40 -6.50 -5.89
C LYS A 216 -20.18 -6.15 -4.41
N GLU A 217 -19.44 -6.98 -3.70
CA GLU A 217 -19.07 -6.73 -2.30
C GLU A 217 -18.23 -5.45 -2.15
N HIS A 218 -17.30 -5.19 -3.09
CA HIS A 218 -16.52 -3.95 -3.11
C HIS A 218 -17.40 -2.73 -3.35
N ALA A 219 -18.29 -2.78 -4.35
CA ALA A 219 -19.23 -1.71 -4.62
C ALA A 219 -20.12 -1.40 -3.41
N THR A 220 -20.61 -2.45 -2.74
CA THR A 220 -21.36 -2.33 -1.48
C THR A 220 -20.51 -1.74 -0.35
N PHE A 221 -19.24 -2.16 -0.20
CA PHE A 221 -18.32 -1.60 0.80
C PHE A 221 -18.12 -0.09 0.59
N ILE A 222 -17.93 0.34 -0.65
CA ILE A 222 -17.78 1.78 -0.95
C ILE A 222 -19.08 2.52 -0.63
N ARG A 223 -20.24 2.05 -1.14
CA ARG A 223 -21.53 2.72 -0.96
C ARG A 223 -21.96 2.80 0.50
N ASP A 224 -21.91 1.67 1.22
CA ASP A 224 -22.56 1.54 2.52
C ASP A 224 -21.63 1.93 3.69
N TYR A 225 -20.31 1.94 3.46
CA TYR A 225 -19.34 2.25 4.53
C TYR A 225 -18.47 3.46 4.16
N VAL A 226 -17.78 3.44 3.02
CA VAL A 226 -16.80 4.51 2.72
C VAL A 226 -17.48 5.87 2.56
N LEU A 227 -18.60 5.93 1.83
CA LEU A 227 -19.33 7.16 1.60
C LEU A 227 -20.11 7.66 2.84
N ASN A 228 -20.29 6.81 3.86
CA ASN A 228 -21.05 7.11 5.08
C ASN A 228 -20.18 7.29 6.33
N THR A 229 -18.87 7.34 6.17
CA THR A 229 -17.92 7.53 7.28
C THR A 229 -16.93 8.65 6.97
N LYS A 230 -16.23 9.12 8.00
CA LYS A 230 -15.29 10.24 7.86
C LYS A 230 -14.03 9.87 7.08
N ASN A 231 -13.64 8.60 7.12
CA ASN A 231 -12.41 8.11 6.52
C ASN A 231 -12.43 6.59 6.33
N ILE A 232 -11.43 6.08 5.60
CA ILE A 232 -11.34 4.66 5.25
C ILE A 232 -11.13 3.75 6.47
N ASP A 233 -10.48 4.21 7.53
CA ASP A 233 -10.27 3.44 8.75
C ASP A 233 -11.60 3.19 9.47
N GLU A 234 -12.41 4.24 9.64
CA GLU A 234 -13.75 4.13 10.22
C GLU A 234 -14.65 3.22 9.40
N ALA A 235 -14.62 3.36 8.06
CA ALA A 235 -15.33 2.49 7.14
C ALA A 235 -14.93 1.02 7.33
N TYR A 236 -13.63 0.74 7.35
CA TYR A 236 -13.08 -0.60 7.52
C TYR A 236 -13.48 -1.23 8.85
N PHE A 237 -13.32 -0.52 9.97
CA PHE A 237 -13.66 -1.07 11.29
C PHE A 237 -15.17 -1.26 11.47
N THR A 238 -16.00 -0.40 10.88
CA THR A 238 -17.47 -0.57 10.89
C THR A 238 -17.88 -1.78 10.06
N TRP A 239 -17.28 -1.95 8.87
CA TRP A 239 -17.50 -3.11 8.03
C TRP A 239 -17.11 -4.42 8.73
N ILE A 240 -15.93 -4.49 9.38
CA ILE A 240 -15.47 -5.65 10.12
C ILE A 240 -16.41 -6.04 11.26
N LYS A 241 -16.90 -5.07 12.02
CA LYS A 241 -17.85 -5.33 13.11
C LYS A 241 -19.11 -6.04 12.59
N ARG A 242 -19.69 -5.56 11.49
CA ARG A 242 -20.86 -6.18 10.86
C ARG A 242 -20.56 -7.59 10.33
N HIS A 243 -19.42 -7.80 9.68
CA HIS A 243 -19.03 -9.11 9.17
C HIS A 243 -18.81 -10.15 10.28
N LYS A 244 -18.23 -9.77 11.40
CA LYS A 244 -18.07 -10.66 12.55
C LYS A 244 -19.41 -11.06 13.16
N ILE A 245 -20.36 -10.15 13.27
CA ILE A 245 -21.70 -10.42 13.78
C ILE A 245 -22.45 -11.38 12.85
N LEU A 246 -22.40 -11.17 11.53
CA LEU A 246 -23.06 -12.04 10.55
C LEU A 246 -22.47 -13.46 10.55
N ASN A 247 -21.16 -13.61 10.68
CA ASN A 247 -20.50 -14.92 10.76
C ASN A 247 -20.75 -15.66 12.08
N LEU A 248 -21.03 -14.95 13.17
CA LEU A 248 -21.46 -15.57 14.43
C LEU A 248 -22.91 -16.08 14.33
N ASN A 249 -23.80 -15.31 13.72
CA ASN A 249 -25.20 -15.68 13.52
C ASN A 249 -25.41 -16.80 12.47
N ALA A 250 -24.47 -16.98 11.54
CA ALA A 250 -24.52 -18.06 10.55
C ALA A 250 -24.01 -19.42 11.09
N LYS A 251 -23.52 -19.46 12.33
CA LYS A 251 -23.04 -20.67 13.01
C LYS A 251 -23.99 -21.18 14.10
N ILE A 252 -25.15 -20.54 14.28
CA ILE A 252 -26.27 -20.97 15.11
C ILE A 252 -27.36 -21.53 14.21
#